data_f6a72908080ebeeaba64279faa3b891b
#
_entry.id   f6a72908080ebeeaba64279faa3b891b
#
_cell.length_a   1.000
_cell.length_b   1.000
_cell.length_c   1.000
_cell.angle_alpha   90.00
_cell.angle_beta   90.00
_cell.angle_gamma   90.00
#
_symmetry.space_group_name_H-M   'P 1'
#
loop_
_entity.id
_entity.type
_entity.pdbx_description
1 polymer ?
#
loop_
_entity_poly.entity_id
_entity_poly.type
_entity_poly.pdbx_seq_one_letter_code
_entity_poly.pdbx_strand_id
1 'polypeptide(L)'
;ERLLAARRCRRSTTALRGGGRAFVALAALGASLAFTAGGIAQRTEPRIEVAPTIVAEAASQTAVLIQIGPAQAVPGNSFVRLRGLPHSVSLTEGHAIGPGSWAVPLFSLPTLKAVIPAGVSGRSELFISLVGVDGTLLAETRTALVVGPSAMVPPADTPKQATSLVPPRPLPAGRAQIAPRPELPPEV
;
A
#
# COMPACT_ATOMS: atom_id res chain seq x y z
N GLU A 1 33.53 40.78 -24.37
CA GLU A 1 33.05 41.44 -25.62
C GLU A 1 31.61 40.98 -25.89
N ARG A 2 30.68 41.98 -25.76
CA ARG A 2 29.49 42.26 -26.62
C ARG A 2 28.41 41.21 -26.63
N LEU A 3 27.08 41.48 -26.50
CA LEU A 3 26.27 42.72 -26.65
C LEU A 3 24.88 42.46 -26.03
N LEU A 4 24.44 43.45 -25.29
CA LEU A 4 23.07 43.73 -24.90
C LEU A 4 22.12 43.84 -26.11
N ALA A 5 20.95 43.20 -26.01
CA ALA A 5 19.79 43.59 -26.84
C ALA A 5 18.53 43.65 -25.97
N ALA A 6 18.31 44.83 -25.44
CA ALA A 6 17.03 45.26 -24.88
C ALA A 6 16.02 45.45 -26.02
N ARG A 7 14.90 44.70 -26.01
CA ARG A 7 13.75 45.00 -26.86
C ARG A 7 12.68 45.71 -26.03
N ARG A 8 12.64 46.98 -26.25
CA ARG A 8 11.66 47.96 -25.80
C ARG A 8 10.34 47.70 -26.49
N CYS A 9 9.29 47.34 -25.76
CA CYS A 9 7.94 47.24 -26.32
C CYS A 9 7.27 48.61 -26.26
N ARG A 10 7.03 49.20 -27.42
CA ARG A 10 6.38 50.50 -27.61
C ARG A 10 4.90 50.41 -27.21
N ARG A 11 4.49 51.27 -26.33
CA ARG A 11 3.09 51.61 -26.09
C ARG A 11 2.64 52.54 -27.24
N SER A 12 1.64 52.14 -27.96
CA SER A 12 0.90 53.05 -28.89
C SER A 12 -0.37 53.49 -28.21
N THR A 13 -0.36 54.70 -27.72
CA THR A 13 -1.57 55.46 -27.35
C THR A 13 -2.11 56.14 -28.61
N THR A 14 -3.25 55.71 -29.09
CA THR A 14 -4.00 56.42 -30.13
C THR A 14 -5.17 57.14 -29.45
N ALA A 15 -5.02 58.41 -29.28
CA ALA A 15 -6.09 59.31 -28.92
C ALA A 15 -6.88 59.66 -30.20
N LEU A 16 -8.15 59.36 -30.22
CA LEU A 16 -9.07 59.96 -31.20
C LEU A 16 -10.09 60.83 -30.46
N ARG A 17 -9.94 62.06 -30.75
CA ARG A 17 -10.77 63.21 -30.33
C ARG A 17 -11.76 63.54 -31.51
N GLY A 18 -13.02 63.64 -31.20
CA GLY A 18 -14.07 64.12 -32.10
C GLY A 18 -15.43 63.60 -31.61
N GLY A 19 -16.29 64.32 -31.06
CA GLY A 19 -17.00 65.55 -31.37
C GLY A 19 -18.29 65.15 -32.17
N GLY A 20 -19.47 65.29 -31.55
CA GLY A 20 -20.68 65.39 -32.35
C GLY A 20 -21.92 64.70 -31.77
N ARG A 21 -22.74 65.49 -31.05
CA ARG A 21 -24.23 65.57 -31.08
C ARG A 21 -25.11 64.32 -31.12
N ALA A 22 -25.80 64.16 -30.04
CA ALA A 22 -27.24 63.87 -29.89
C ALA A 22 -27.95 63.00 -30.92
N PHE A 23 -28.36 61.83 -30.52
CA PHE A 23 -29.68 61.27 -30.85
C PHE A 23 -30.14 60.34 -29.75
N VAL A 24 -31.25 60.75 -29.13
CA VAL A 24 -32.05 59.92 -28.24
C VAL A 24 -32.71 58.85 -29.08
N ALA A 25 -32.36 57.59 -28.86
CA ALA A 25 -33.12 56.44 -29.31
C ALA A 25 -33.19 55.42 -28.19
N LEU A 26 -34.35 55.38 -27.58
CA LEU A 26 -34.77 54.37 -26.62
C LEU A 26 -34.89 53.04 -27.37
N ALA A 27 -33.97 52.13 -27.17
CA ALA A 27 -34.10 50.75 -27.60
C ALA A 27 -33.78 49.86 -26.41
N ALA A 28 -34.84 49.31 -25.81
CA ALA A 28 -34.77 48.20 -24.87
C ALA A 28 -34.23 46.99 -25.63
N LEU A 29 -33.00 46.60 -25.36
CA LEU A 29 -32.47 45.34 -25.84
C LEU A 29 -31.97 44.54 -24.63
N GLY A 30 -32.61 43.39 -24.47
CA GLY A 30 -32.29 42.43 -23.44
C GLY A 30 -30.82 42.04 -23.47
N ALA A 31 -30.15 42.28 -22.36
CA ALA A 31 -28.83 41.76 -22.14
C ALA A 31 -28.95 40.24 -21.96
N SER A 32 -28.77 39.50 -23.07
CA SER A 32 -28.46 38.08 -22.99
C SER A 32 -27.08 37.94 -22.34
N LEU A 33 -27.05 37.73 -21.04
CA LEU A 33 -25.88 37.27 -20.33
C LEU A 33 -25.60 35.84 -20.84
N ALA A 34 -24.83 35.76 -21.94
CA ALA A 34 -24.15 34.52 -22.27
C ALA A 34 -23.15 34.24 -21.16
N PHE A 35 -23.60 33.48 -20.16
CA PHE A 35 -22.71 32.80 -19.22
C PHE A 35 -21.91 31.81 -20.07
N THR A 36 -20.78 32.24 -20.59
CA THR A 36 -19.73 31.33 -20.99
C THR A 36 -19.30 30.64 -19.70
N ALA A 37 -19.92 29.48 -19.42
CA ALA A 37 -19.39 28.53 -18.48
C ALA A 37 -18.01 28.13 -19.02
N GLY A 38 -16.98 28.90 -18.64
CA GLY A 38 -15.60 28.49 -18.76
C GLY A 38 -15.48 27.24 -17.96
N GLY A 39 -15.62 26.10 -18.62
CA GLY A 39 -15.31 24.82 -18.03
C GLY A 39 -13.86 24.90 -17.59
N ILE A 40 -13.65 25.15 -16.31
CA ILE A 40 -12.36 24.93 -15.68
C ILE A 40 -12.12 23.44 -15.90
N ALA A 41 -11.35 23.12 -16.94
CA ALA A 41 -10.83 21.76 -17.09
C ALA A 41 -10.05 21.51 -15.80
N GLN A 42 -10.70 20.89 -14.84
CA GLN A 42 -10.04 20.42 -13.62
C GLN A 42 -8.99 19.45 -14.11
N ARG A 43 -7.74 19.89 -14.13
CA ARG A 43 -6.61 19.00 -14.29
C ARG A 43 -6.72 18.02 -13.15
N THR A 44 -7.20 16.85 -13.46
CA THR A 44 -7.29 15.78 -12.50
C THR A 44 -5.88 15.31 -12.25
N GLU A 45 -5.29 15.76 -11.15
CA GLU A 45 -3.96 15.34 -10.74
C GLU A 45 -4.02 13.93 -10.14
N PRO A 46 -3.05 13.07 -10.44
CA PRO A 46 -2.99 11.75 -9.83
C PRO A 46 -2.75 11.87 -8.32
N ARG A 47 -3.43 11.02 -7.56
CA ARG A 47 -3.29 10.93 -6.11
C ARG A 47 -2.93 9.52 -5.70
N ILE A 48 -2.16 9.43 -4.63
CA ILE A 48 -1.82 8.16 -3.99
C ILE A 48 -2.59 8.09 -2.69
N GLU A 49 -3.38 7.03 -2.54
CA GLU A 49 -4.10 6.73 -1.31
C GLU A 49 -3.49 5.50 -0.66
N VAL A 50 -3.09 5.66 0.59
CA VAL A 50 -2.48 4.61 1.41
C VAL A 50 -2.88 4.84 2.86
N ALA A 51 -2.97 3.78 3.64
CA ALA A 51 -3.20 3.90 5.07
C ALA A 51 -2.09 4.74 5.72
N PRO A 52 -2.39 5.66 6.63
CA PRO A 52 -1.41 6.52 7.27
C PRO A 52 -0.39 5.73 8.11
N THR A 53 -0.76 4.51 8.50
CA THR A 53 0.10 3.58 9.20
C THR A 53 -0.17 2.17 8.72
N ILE A 54 0.89 1.47 8.34
CA ILE A 54 0.88 0.05 8.00
C ILE A 54 1.44 -0.70 9.21
N VAL A 55 0.60 -1.53 9.82
CA VAL A 55 1.01 -2.36 10.94
C VAL A 55 1.38 -3.74 10.42
N ALA A 56 2.53 -4.22 10.81
CA ALA A 56 3.07 -5.49 10.39
C ALA A 56 3.69 -6.23 11.60
N GLU A 57 3.80 -7.53 11.50
CA GLU A 57 4.44 -8.37 12.52
C GLU A 57 5.78 -8.90 11.99
N ALA A 58 6.73 -9.10 12.89
CA ALA A 58 7.97 -9.78 12.55
C ALA A 58 7.68 -11.23 12.08
N ALA A 59 8.51 -11.75 11.19
CA ALA A 59 8.34 -13.07 10.57
C ALA A 59 7.01 -13.25 9.81
N SER A 60 6.48 -12.19 9.21
CA SER A 60 5.19 -12.22 8.50
C SER A 60 5.25 -11.59 7.09
N GLN A 61 4.15 -11.77 6.37
CA GLN A 61 3.88 -11.05 5.11
C GLN A 61 2.66 -10.16 5.30
N THR A 62 2.85 -8.87 5.13
CA THR A 62 1.77 -7.89 5.30
C THR A 62 1.42 -7.25 3.97
N ALA A 63 0.13 -7.20 3.63
CA ALA A 63 -0.33 -6.53 2.42
C ALA A 63 -0.09 -5.01 2.52
N VAL A 64 0.46 -4.43 1.46
CA VAL A 64 0.67 -2.99 1.32
C VAL A 64 -0.33 -2.47 0.30
N LEU A 65 -1.47 -2.00 0.78
CA LEU A 65 -2.55 -1.50 -0.06
C LEU A 65 -2.26 -0.06 -0.49
N ILE A 66 -1.91 0.10 -1.75
CA ILE A 66 -1.68 1.41 -2.38
C ILE A 66 -2.71 1.55 -3.50
N GLN A 67 -3.51 2.60 -3.44
CA GLN A 67 -4.45 2.96 -4.49
C GLN A 67 -3.98 4.23 -5.18
N ILE A 68 -4.11 4.25 -6.49
CA ILE A 68 -3.72 5.40 -7.30
C ILE A 68 -4.92 5.80 -8.15
N GLY A 69 -5.31 7.03 -8.04
CA GLY A 69 -6.46 7.56 -8.77
C GLY A 69 -6.30 9.03 -9.14
N PRO A 70 -7.14 9.47 -10.03
CA PRO A 70 -7.97 8.68 -10.92
C PRO A 70 -7.14 8.09 -12.09
N ALA A 71 -7.56 6.97 -12.64
CA ALA A 71 -6.80 6.24 -13.65
C ALA A 71 -6.50 7.08 -14.91
N GLN A 72 -7.39 8.02 -15.26
CA GLN A 72 -7.22 8.90 -16.42
C GLN A 72 -6.07 9.90 -16.28
N ALA A 73 -5.66 10.19 -15.03
CA ALA A 73 -4.57 11.11 -14.75
C ALA A 73 -3.20 10.40 -14.68
N VAL A 74 -3.19 9.07 -14.72
CA VAL A 74 -1.99 8.26 -14.57
C VAL A 74 -1.53 7.74 -15.93
N PRO A 75 -0.34 8.12 -16.41
CA PRO A 75 0.22 7.56 -17.63
C PRO A 75 0.41 6.03 -17.48
N GLY A 76 0.07 5.27 -18.52
CA GLY A 76 0.02 3.80 -18.47
C GLY A 76 1.36 3.11 -18.11
N ASN A 77 2.47 3.78 -18.38
CA ASN A 77 3.80 3.24 -18.12
C ASN A 77 4.44 3.81 -16.85
N SER A 78 3.64 4.35 -15.93
CA SER A 78 4.13 4.85 -14.65
C SER A 78 4.43 3.69 -13.70
N PHE A 79 5.26 3.95 -12.70
CA PHE A 79 5.58 3.00 -11.64
C PHE A 79 5.58 3.70 -10.28
N VAL A 80 5.44 2.93 -9.23
CA VAL A 80 5.52 3.41 -7.86
C VAL A 80 6.91 3.16 -7.32
N ARG A 81 7.52 4.19 -6.78
CA ARG A 81 8.78 4.12 -6.07
C ARG A 81 8.53 4.21 -4.57
N LEU A 82 8.93 3.18 -3.85
CA LEU A 82 8.92 3.14 -2.39
C LEU A 82 10.33 3.40 -1.87
N ARG A 83 10.45 4.22 -0.82
CA ARG A 83 11.70 4.50 -0.12
C ARG A 83 11.49 4.44 1.38
N GLY A 84 12.55 4.19 2.11
CA GLY A 84 12.52 4.17 3.57
C GLY A 84 12.17 2.82 4.19
N LEU A 85 12.11 1.75 3.37
CA LEU A 85 11.99 0.40 3.90
C LEU A 85 13.24 0.02 4.69
N PRO A 86 13.12 -0.66 5.83
CA PRO A 86 14.26 -1.30 6.48
C PRO A 86 14.99 -2.22 5.51
N HIS A 87 16.30 -2.24 5.55
CA HIS A 87 17.12 -3.02 4.59
C HIS A 87 16.81 -4.51 4.55
N SER A 88 16.33 -5.04 5.67
CA SER A 88 15.94 -6.44 5.82
C SER A 88 14.54 -6.75 5.30
N VAL A 89 13.70 -5.74 5.09
CA VAL A 89 12.34 -5.90 4.55
C VAL A 89 12.40 -5.91 3.04
N SER A 90 11.76 -6.91 2.43
CA SER A 90 11.63 -7.02 0.98
C SER A 90 10.16 -6.95 0.56
N LEU A 91 9.94 -6.66 -0.73
CA LEU A 91 8.61 -6.70 -1.32
C LEU A 91 8.47 -7.94 -2.20
N THR A 92 7.26 -8.47 -2.31
CA THR A 92 6.96 -9.63 -3.17
C THR A 92 6.98 -9.27 -4.64
N GLU A 93 6.69 -8.00 -4.95
CA GLU A 93 6.55 -7.50 -6.30
C GLU A 93 7.47 -6.30 -6.53
N GLY A 94 7.90 -6.14 -7.78
CA GLY A 94 8.79 -5.05 -8.18
C GLY A 94 10.26 -5.40 -8.08
N HIS A 95 11.10 -4.40 -8.18
CA HIS A 95 12.56 -4.52 -8.19
C HIS A 95 13.20 -3.59 -7.18
N ALA A 96 14.16 -4.10 -6.43
CA ALA A 96 14.99 -3.28 -5.55
C ALA A 96 15.91 -2.40 -6.42
N ILE A 97 15.82 -1.09 -6.25
CA ILE A 97 16.64 -0.09 -6.97
C ILE A 97 17.75 0.49 -6.11
N GLY A 98 17.75 0.15 -4.83
CA GLY A 98 18.76 0.56 -3.86
C GLY A 98 18.39 0.11 -2.45
N PRO A 99 19.26 0.35 -1.47
CA PRO A 99 18.98 0.02 -0.08
C PRO A 99 17.68 0.67 0.41
N GLY A 100 16.70 -0.13 0.81
CA GLY A 100 15.39 0.34 1.27
C GLY A 100 14.57 1.08 0.20
N SER A 101 14.90 0.91 -1.09
CA SER A 101 14.23 1.56 -2.22
C SER A 101 13.79 0.53 -3.25
N TRP A 102 12.52 0.60 -3.65
CA TRP A 102 11.88 -0.34 -4.57
C TRP A 102 11.12 0.39 -5.67
N ALA A 103 11.10 -0.19 -6.87
CA ALA A 103 10.25 0.22 -7.97
C ALA A 103 9.23 -0.88 -8.25
N VAL A 104 7.95 -0.54 -8.17
CA VAL A 104 6.82 -1.46 -8.32
C VAL A 104 5.95 -1.01 -9.47
N PRO A 105 5.70 -1.87 -10.47
CA PRO A 105 4.77 -1.56 -11.56
C PRO A 105 3.34 -1.41 -11.04
N LEU A 106 2.54 -0.57 -11.69
CA LEU A 106 1.17 -0.28 -11.25
C LEU A 106 0.28 -1.53 -11.20
N PHE A 107 0.45 -2.44 -12.14
CA PHE A 107 -0.35 -3.66 -12.22
C PHE A 107 -0.08 -4.64 -11.06
N SER A 108 1.06 -4.54 -10.39
CA SER A 108 1.43 -5.39 -9.26
C SER A 108 1.00 -4.82 -7.90
N LEU A 109 0.47 -3.59 -7.85
CA LEU A 109 0.06 -2.97 -6.58
C LEU A 109 -1.02 -3.75 -5.82
N PRO A 110 -2.02 -4.38 -6.47
CA PRO A 110 -3.07 -5.11 -5.76
C PRO A 110 -2.55 -6.35 -5.01
N THR A 111 -1.44 -6.94 -5.47
CA THR A 111 -0.85 -8.15 -4.90
C THR A 111 0.38 -7.88 -4.04
N LEU A 112 0.73 -6.60 -3.89
CA LEU A 112 1.94 -6.17 -3.20
C LEU A 112 1.90 -6.52 -1.72
N LYS A 113 2.93 -7.23 -1.26
CA LYS A 113 3.15 -7.55 0.15
C LYS A 113 4.56 -7.19 0.58
N ALA A 114 4.69 -6.78 1.81
CA ALA A 114 5.98 -6.64 2.48
C ALA A 114 6.31 -7.93 3.22
N VAL A 115 7.48 -8.48 2.96
CA VAL A 115 8.03 -9.65 3.64
C VAL A 115 8.95 -9.17 4.74
N ILE A 116 8.58 -9.44 5.97
CA ILE A 116 9.28 -8.96 7.16
C ILE A 116 9.98 -10.14 7.81
N PRO A 117 11.32 -10.14 7.85
CA PRO A 117 12.07 -11.19 8.53
C PRO A 117 11.85 -11.20 10.03
N ALA A 118 12.18 -12.32 10.67
CA ALA A 118 12.26 -12.41 12.11
C ALA A 118 13.32 -11.44 12.67
N GLY A 119 13.04 -10.84 13.81
CA GLY A 119 13.96 -9.92 14.49
C GLY A 119 13.90 -8.47 14.01
N VAL A 120 13.09 -8.16 13.01
CA VAL A 120 12.80 -6.78 12.62
C VAL A 120 11.70 -6.24 13.50
N SER A 121 11.92 -5.09 14.11
CA SER A 121 10.92 -4.35 14.90
C SER A 121 11.21 -2.87 14.83
N GLY A 122 10.20 -2.07 15.11
CA GLY A 122 10.33 -0.62 15.17
C GLY A 122 9.41 0.11 14.19
N ARG A 123 9.66 1.41 14.03
CA ARG A 123 8.90 2.28 13.15
C ARG A 123 9.81 2.86 12.07
N SER A 124 9.36 2.79 10.84
CA SER A 124 10.03 3.36 9.67
C SER A 124 9.07 4.26 8.91
N GLU A 125 9.56 5.36 8.38
CA GLU A 125 8.78 6.25 7.52
C GLU A 125 9.00 5.84 6.06
N LEU A 126 7.90 5.56 5.36
CA LEU A 126 7.90 5.19 3.95
C LEU A 126 7.47 6.38 3.09
N PHE A 127 8.23 6.64 2.06
CA PHE A 127 7.91 7.61 1.02
C PHE A 127 7.46 6.85 -0.22
N ILE A 128 6.26 7.14 -0.68
CA ILE A 128 5.64 6.50 -1.83
C ILE A 128 5.47 7.56 -2.91
N SER A 129 6.16 7.38 -4.02
CA SER A 129 6.17 8.34 -5.12
C SER A 129 5.69 7.67 -6.40
N LEU A 130 4.73 8.28 -7.08
CA LEU A 130 4.32 7.89 -8.43
C LEU A 130 5.21 8.59 -9.44
N VAL A 131 5.87 7.82 -10.27
CA VAL A 131 6.87 8.31 -11.22
C VAL A 131 6.49 7.88 -12.65
N GLY A 132 6.50 8.80 -13.58
CA GLY A 132 6.35 8.53 -15.00
C GLY A 132 7.61 7.88 -15.61
N VAL A 133 7.50 7.34 -16.82
CA VAL A 133 8.65 6.74 -17.54
C VAL A 133 9.76 7.75 -17.85
N ASP A 134 9.40 9.01 -17.95
CA ASP A 134 10.31 10.14 -18.14
C ASP A 134 11.02 10.57 -16.85
N GLY A 135 10.75 9.89 -15.73
CA GLY A 135 11.27 10.22 -14.41
C GLY A 135 10.53 11.37 -13.72
N THR A 136 9.45 11.89 -14.31
CA THR A 136 8.66 12.96 -13.71
C THR A 136 7.93 12.45 -12.47
N LEU A 137 8.03 13.18 -11.36
CA LEU A 137 7.27 12.93 -10.16
C LEU A 137 5.83 13.42 -10.36
N LEU A 138 4.88 12.50 -10.33
CA LEU A 138 3.46 12.79 -10.56
C LEU A 138 2.69 13.01 -9.25
N ALA A 139 3.00 12.23 -8.23
CA ALA A 139 2.41 12.35 -6.90
C ALA A 139 3.36 11.75 -5.85
N GLU A 140 3.26 12.22 -4.63
CA GLU A 140 4.03 11.70 -3.49
C GLU A 140 3.18 11.69 -2.23
N THR A 141 3.36 10.67 -1.40
CA THR A 141 2.73 10.56 -0.09
C THR A 141 3.67 9.85 0.90
N ARG A 142 3.33 9.95 2.18
CA ARG A 142 4.10 9.32 3.27
C ARG A 142 3.20 8.42 4.09
N THR A 143 3.77 7.34 4.60
CA THR A 143 3.10 6.45 5.54
C THR A 143 4.13 5.90 6.53
N ALA A 144 3.67 5.47 7.68
CA ALA A 144 4.52 4.83 8.68
C ALA A 144 4.36 3.31 8.60
N LEU A 145 5.46 2.59 8.51
CA LEU A 145 5.50 1.14 8.72
C LEU A 145 5.88 0.89 10.19
N VAL A 146 4.99 0.24 10.92
CA VAL A 146 5.21 -0.15 12.31
C VAL A 146 5.30 -1.67 12.36
N VAL A 147 6.47 -2.18 12.70
CA VAL A 147 6.70 -3.61 12.85
C VAL A 147 6.70 -3.95 14.34
N GLY A 148 5.67 -4.66 14.76
CA GLY A 148 5.56 -5.21 16.09
C GLY A 148 6.40 -6.49 16.27
N PRO A 149 6.68 -6.91 17.52
CA PRO A 149 7.25 -8.22 17.77
C PRO A 149 6.31 -9.28 17.19
N SER A 150 6.87 -10.36 16.68
CA SER A 150 6.06 -11.52 16.30
C SER A 150 5.23 -11.91 17.53
N ALA A 151 3.91 -11.90 17.39
CA ALA A 151 3.06 -12.55 18.36
C ALA A 151 3.48 -14.03 18.36
N MET A 152 4.33 -14.39 19.31
CA MET A 152 4.59 -15.79 19.57
C MET A 152 3.20 -16.34 19.92
N VAL A 153 2.60 -17.05 18.96
CA VAL A 153 1.41 -17.84 19.27
C VAL A 153 1.84 -18.68 20.45
N PRO A 154 1.25 -18.47 21.64
CA PRO A 154 1.56 -19.36 22.76
C PRO A 154 1.32 -20.76 22.19
N PRO A 155 2.25 -21.72 22.36
CA PRO A 155 1.98 -23.07 21.91
C PRO A 155 0.60 -23.38 22.47
N ALA A 156 -0.35 -23.62 21.55
CA ALA A 156 -1.71 -23.96 21.91
C ALA A 156 -1.54 -25.00 23.01
N ASP A 157 -1.94 -24.66 24.22
CA ASP A 157 -1.90 -25.59 25.35
C ASP A 157 -2.46 -26.86 24.78
N THR A 158 -1.55 -27.81 24.53
CA THR A 158 -1.94 -29.18 24.18
C THR A 158 -2.97 -29.49 25.23
N PRO A 159 -4.23 -29.76 24.85
CA PRO A 159 -5.23 -30.01 25.86
C PRO A 159 -4.66 -31.10 26.70
N LYS A 160 -4.26 -30.70 27.93
CA LYS A 160 -3.76 -31.61 28.96
C LYS A 160 -4.80 -32.67 28.99
N GLN A 161 -4.52 -33.79 28.32
CA GLN A 161 -5.36 -34.95 28.39
C GLN A 161 -5.60 -35.12 29.86
N ALA A 162 -6.79 -34.71 30.29
CA ALA A 162 -7.26 -35.04 31.60
C ALA A 162 -7.12 -36.54 31.62
N THR A 163 -6.08 -37.00 32.30
CA THR A 163 -5.92 -38.38 32.68
C THR A 163 -7.20 -38.70 33.41
N SER A 164 -8.14 -39.25 32.66
CA SER A 164 -9.33 -39.82 33.23
C SER A 164 -8.82 -40.83 34.23
N LEU A 165 -8.88 -40.41 35.47
CA LEU A 165 -8.75 -41.32 36.62
C LEU A 165 -9.94 -42.30 36.49
N VAL A 166 -9.76 -43.28 35.62
CA VAL A 166 -10.57 -44.49 35.71
C VAL A 166 -10.18 -45.12 37.02
N PRO A 167 -11.10 -45.15 38.00
CA PRO A 167 -10.81 -45.85 39.23
C PRO A 167 -10.51 -47.32 38.90
N PRO A 168 -9.48 -47.93 39.49
CA PRO A 168 -9.14 -49.32 39.24
C PRO A 168 -10.33 -50.21 39.56
N ARG A 169 -10.86 -50.83 38.52
CA ARG A 169 -11.91 -51.84 38.62
C ARG A 169 -11.36 -52.97 39.49
N PRO A 170 -12.01 -53.35 40.62
CA PRO A 170 -11.57 -54.47 41.42
C PRO A 170 -11.60 -55.73 40.57
N LEU A 171 -10.43 -56.38 40.50
CA LEU A 171 -10.28 -57.69 39.88
C LEU A 171 -11.17 -58.71 40.61
N PRO A 172 -12.01 -59.47 39.91
CA PRO A 172 -12.68 -60.58 40.55
C PRO A 172 -11.64 -61.64 40.90
N ALA A 173 -11.63 -62.00 42.19
CA ALA A 173 -10.87 -63.10 42.69
C ALA A 173 -11.32 -64.37 42.00
N GLY A 174 -10.64 -64.72 40.93
CA GLY A 174 -10.83 -65.96 40.14
C GLY A 174 -9.83 -67.02 40.60
N ARG A 175 -10.38 -67.92 41.29
CA ARG A 175 -9.90 -69.29 41.63
C ARG A 175 -8.66 -69.75 40.84
N ALA A 176 -7.63 -70.11 41.58
CA ALA A 176 -6.51 -70.95 41.16
C ALA A 176 -7.05 -72.27 40.67
N GLN A 177 -7.09 -72.45 39.34
CA GLN A 177 -7.21 -73.77 38.76
C GLN A 177 -5.80 -74.28 38.49
N ILE A 178 -5.42 -75.23 39.38
CA ILE A 178 -4.24 -76.06 39.25
C ILE A 178 -4.46 -76.95 38.03
N ALA A 179 -3.77 -76.66 36.91
CA ALA A 179 -3.69 -77.56 35.80
C ALA A 179 -2.69 -78.69 36.10
N PRO A 180 -3.07 -79.96 35.80
CA PRO A 180 -2.15 -81.05 36.00
C PRO A 180 -1.00 -81.04 34.99
N ARG A 181 0.18 -81.39 35.53
CA ARG A 181 1.44 -81.58 34.83
C ARG A 181 1.34 -82.63 33.76
N PRO A 182 1.73 -82.37 32.52
CA PRO A 182 1.89 -83.47 31.56
C PRO A 182 3.16 -84.29 31.87
N GLU A 183 2.93 -85.55 31.97
CA GLU A 183 3.96 -86.64 32.13
C GLU A 183 4.79 -86.71 30.82
N LEU A 184 6.12 -86.79 31.00
CA LEU A 184 7.04 -87.06 29.91
C LEU A 184 6.94 -88.55 29.52
N PRO A 185 6.91 -88.91 28.23
CA PRO A 185 7.05 -90.29 27.81
C PRO A 185 8.50 -90.75 27.94
N PRO A 186 8.72 -92.03 28.25
CA PRO A 186 10.06 -92.64 28.41
C PRO A 186 10.72 -92.82 27.03
N GLU A 187 12.02 -92.55 27.03
CA GLU A 187 12.93 -92.93 25.97
C GLU A 187 12.99 -94.49 25.78
N VAL A 188 12.99 -94.90 24.53
CA VAL A 188 13.59 -96.18 24.04
C VAL A 188 14.38 -95.81 22.78
#